data_77c58f5ec1e94897fcd2de6788a0d291
#
_entry.id   77c58f5ec1e94897fcd2de6788a0d291
#
_cell.length_a   1.000
_cell.length_b   1.000
_cell.length_c   1.000
_cell.angle_alpha   90.00
_cell.angle_beta   90.00
_cell.angle_gamma   90.00
#
_symmetry.space_group_name_H-M   'P 1'
#
loop_
_entity.id
_entity.type
_entity.pdbx_description
1 polymer ?
#
loop_
_entity_poly.entity_id
_entity_poly.type
_entity_poly.pdbx_seq_one_letter_code
_entity_poly.pdbx_strand_id
1 'polypeptide(L)'
;MRIPSHHATDAVEHVFHAWDAALGAKDLDASMALYQPDATLESPLVRHLLGIEEGIVRGRDNLRELVAQVFAKEPPQRRRFRAGFLSDGNRVTWEYPREADGGEQMDIVEVMEIRDGLIQHHRVYWGWYSVKLYEELQRSARLG
;
A
#
# COMPACT_ATOMS: atom_id res chain seq x y z
N MET A 1 27.95 10.20 -9.06
CA MET A 1 26.78 10.04 -8.18
C MET A 1 26.03 11.37 -8.11
N ARG A 2 24.86 11.45 -8.69
CA ARG A 2 24.05 12.67 -8.58
C ARG A 2 23.42 12.70 -7.19
N ILE A 3 23.70 13.74 -6.43
CA ILE A 3 22.98 14.04 -5.19
C ILE A 3 21.55 14.42 -5.61
N PRO A 4 20.49 13.77 -5.11
CA PRO A 4 19.13 14.18 -5.41
C PRO A 4 18.94 15.64 -5.00
N SER A 5 18.30 16.43 -5.85
CA SER A 5 17.96 17.78 -5.47
C SER A 5 17.01 17.75 -4.27
N HIS A 6 17.14 18.66 -3.33
CA HIS A 6 16.24 18.77 -2.16
C HIS A 6 14.75 18.71 -2.56
N HIS A 7 14.39 19.26 -3.70
CA HIS A 7 13.01 19.26 -4.21
C HIS A 7 12.47 17.86 -4.53
N ALA A 8 13.29 16.94 -5.05
CA ALA A 8 12.86 15.59 -5.34
C ALA A 8 12.62 14.77 -4.06
N THR A 9 13.46 14.95 -3.05
CA THR A 9 13.32 14.31 -1.73
C THR A 9 12.05 14.79 -1.02
N ASP A 10 11.78 16.10 -1.04
CA ASP A 10 10.58 16.69 -0.43
C ASP A 10 9.30 16.18 -1.07
N ALA A 11 9.27 16.01 -2.40
CA ALA A 11 8.10 15.48 -3.11
C ALA A 11 7.81 14.02 -2.74
N VAL A 12 8.84 13.20 -2.58
CA VAL A 12 8.71 11.79 -2.18
C VAL A 12 8.22 11.68 -0.74
N GLU A 13 8.80 12.46 0.18
CA GLU A 13 8.34 12.52 1.57
C GLU A 13 6.88 12.97 1.68
N HIS A 14 6.52 13.99 0.91
CA HIS A 14 5.15 14.49 0.88
C HIS A 14 4.16 13.39 0.47
N VAL A 15 4.47 12.63 -0.58
CA VAL A 15 3.62 11.52 -1.03
C VAL A 15 3.48 10.46 0.06
N PHE A 16 4.56 10.09 0.73
CA PHE A 16 4.51 9.13 1.83
C PHE A 16 3.58 9.58 2.95
N HIS A 17 3.73 10.81 3.43
CA HIS A 17 2.90 11.33 4.51
C HIS A 17 1.44 11.54 4.11
N ALA A 18 1.20 12.03 2.90
CA ALA A 18 -0.15 12.23 2.37
C ALA A 18 -0.87 10.90 2.16
N TRP A 19 -0.16 9.88 1.65
CA TRP A 19 -0.70 8.54 1.50
C TRP A 19 -1.04 7.91 2.86
N ASP A 20 -0.17 8.07 3.85
CA ASP A 20 -0.40 7.60 5.20
C ASP A 20 -1.66 8.23 5.83
N ALA A 21 -1.80 9.54 5.70
CA ALA A 21 -2.96 10.26 6.22
C ALA A 21 -4.25 9.83 5.52
N ALA A 22 -4.24 9.73 4.20
CA ALA A 22 -5.39 9.33 3.40
C ALA A 22 -5.85 7.90 3.74
N LEU A 23 -4.90 6.98 3.85
CA LEU A 23 -5.19 5.60 4.24
C LEU A 23 -5.76 5.53 5.66
N GLY A 24 -5.23 6.34 6.58
CA GLY A 24 -5.71 6.43 7.95
C GLY A 24 -7.14 6.91 8.10
N ALA A 25 -7.49 7.88 7.31
CA ALA A 25 -8.82 8.43 7.24
C ALA A 25 -9.79 7.60 6.38
N LYS A 26 -9.28 6.57 5.68
CA LYS A 26 -10.03 5.85 4.63
C LYS A 26 -10.63 6.81 3.59
N ASP A 27 -9.86 7.85 3.26
CA ASP A 27 -10.25 8.86 2.29
C ASP A 27 -9.85 8.40 0.89
N LEU A 28 -10.82 7.87 0.17
CA LEU A 28 -10.61 7.30 -1.16
C LEU A 28 -10.20 8.38 -2.17
N ASP A 29 -10.84 9.53 -2.15
CA ASP A 29 -10.53 10.63 -3.08
C ASP A 29 -9.13 11.19 -2.84
N ALA A 30 -8.76 11.43 -1.59
CA ALA A 30 -7.40 11.86 -1.24
C ALA A 30 -6.36 10.80 -1.62
N SER A 31 -6.65 9.50 -1.44
CA SER A 31 -5.77 8.42 -1.87
C SER A 31 -5.56 8.42 -3.38
N MET A 32 -6.63 8.53 -4.14
CA MET A 32 -6.54 8.52 -5.62
C MET A 32 -5.84 9.74 -6.20
N ALA A 33 -5.95 10.89 -5.55
CA ALA A 33 -5.26 12.10 -5.96
C ALA A 33 -3.72 11.99 -5.95
N LEU A 34 -3.17 10.98 -5.24
CA LEU A 34 -1.74 10.75 -5.16
C LEU A 34 -1.17 9.93 -6.32
N TYR A 35 -2.01 9.34 -7.17
CA TYR A 35 -1.60 8.47 -8.27
C TYR A 35 -1.64 9.17 -9.62
N GLN A 36 -0.69 8.80 -10.49
CA GLN A 36 -0.74 9.16 -11.91
C GLN A 36 -2.01 8.57 -12.54
N PRO A 37 -2.57 9.20 -13.61
CA PRO A 37 -3.74 8.66 -14.30
C PRO A 37 -3.54 7.23 -14.85
N ASP A 38 -2.32 6.91 -15.28
CA ASP A 38 -1.89 5.60 -15.80
C ASP A 38 -1.11 4.76 -14.80
N ALA A 39 -1.20 5.09 -13.50
CA ALA A 39 -0.49 4.37 -12.45
C ALA A 39 -0.83 2.89 -12.42
N THR A 40 0.11 2.08 -11.94
CA THR A 40 -0.08 0.66 -11.73
C THR A 40 0.10 0.30 -10.26
N LEU A 41 -0.64 -0.72 -9.80
CA LEU A 41 -0.50 -1.27 -8.47
C LEU A 41 -0.40 -2.79 -8.55
N GLU A 42 0.64 -3.33 -7.96
CA GLU A 42 0.90 -4.77 -7.85
C GLU A 42 0.77 -5.22 -6.40
N SER A 43 -0.12 -6.18 -6.16
CA SER A 43 -0.37 -6.68 -4.82
C SER A 43 -1.04 -8.06 -4.88
N PRO A 44 -0.77 -8.96 -3.92
CA PRO A 44 -1.53 -10.19 -3.76
C PRO A 44 -3.04 -9.96 -3.64
N LEU A 45 -3.47 -8.82 -3.07
CA LEU A 45 -4.88 -8.46 -2.96
C LEU A 45 -5.56 -8.22 -4.31
N VAL A 46 -4.83 -7.79 -5.33
CA VAL A 46 -5.38 -7.60 -6.68
C VAL A 46 -5.92 -8.92 -7.22
N ARG A 47 -5.13 -9.97 -7.11
CA ARG A 47 -5.53 -11.30 -7.53
C ARG A 47 -6.73 -11.80 -6.72
N HIS A 48 -6.71 -11.59 -5.43
CA HIS A 48 -7.76 -12.06 -4.53
C HIS A 48 -9.08 -11.30 -4.68
N LEU A 49 -9.04 -9.97 -4.69
CA LEU A 49 -10.25 -9.14 -4.66
C LEU A 49 -10.84 -8.92 -6.04
N LEU A 50 -10.03 -8.83 -7.07
CA LEU A 50 -10.45 -8.52 -8.44
C LEU A 50 -10.36 -9.71 -9.40
N GLY A 51 -9.76 -10.84 -8.97
CA GLY A 51 -9.60 -12.03 -9.81
C GLY A 51 -8.61 -11.85 -10.98
N ILE A 52 -7.76 -10.84 -10.93
CA ILE A 52 -6.75 -10.58 -11.96
C ILE A 52 -5.52 -11.46 -11.67
N GLU A 53 -5.27 -12.42 -12.54
CA GLU A 53 -4.25 -13.45 -12.33
C GLU A 53 -2.83 -12.89 -12.17
N GLU A 54 -2.48 -11.86 -12.94
CA GLU A 54 -1.18 -11.19 -12.87
C GLU A 54 -0.94 -10.45 -11.56
N GLY A 55 -1.97 -10.14 -10.80
CA GLY A 55 -1.85 -9.38 -9.56
C GLY A 55 -1.56 -7.89 -9.75
N ILE A 56 -1.79 -7.35 -10.94
CA ILE A 56 -1.52 -5.95 -11.29
C ILE A 56 -2.81 -5.27 -11.76
N VAL A 57 -3.09 -4.12 -11.19
CA VAL A 57 -4.15 -3.19 -11.65
C VAL A 57 -3.51 -2.05 -12.42
N ARG A 58 -4.08 -1.70 -13.55
CA ARG A 58 -3.61 -0.59 -14.40
C ARG A 58 -4.65 0.50 -14.50
N GLY A 59 -4.20 1.73 -14.31
CA GLY A 59 -5.01 2.92 -14.39
C GLY A 59 -5.68 3.31 -13.08
N ARG A 60 -5.74 4.61 -12.82
CA ARG A 60 -6.27 5.16 -11.57
C ARG A 60 -7.72 4.77 -11.30
N ASP A 61 -8.55 4.66 -12.32
CA ASP A 61 -9.96 4.30 -12.14
C ASP A 61 -10.11 2.84 -11.63
N ASN A 62 -9.28 1.93 -12.14
CA ASN A 62 -9.25 0.55 -11.67
C ASN A 62 -8.61 0.43 -10.28
N LEU A 63 -7.59 1.26 -10.00
CA LEU A 63 -7.01 1.34 -8.65
C LEU A 63 -8.05 1.79 -7.63
N ARG A 64 -8.92 2.71 -8.00
CA ARG A 64 -10.00 3.21 -7.13
C ARG A 64 -10.90 2.06 -6.66
N GLU A 65 -11.26 1.17 -7.55
CA GLU A 65 -12.09 0.00 -7.21
C GLU A 65 -11.38 -0.91 -6.20
N LEU A 66 -10.11 -1.21 -6.44
CA LEU A 66 -9.32 -2.01 -5.51
C LEU A 66 -9.24 -1.37 -4.11
N VAL A 67 -8.86 -0.10 -4.06
CA VAL A 67 -8.67 0.61 -2.79
C VAL A 67 -10.00 0.75 -2.03
N ALA A 68 -11.10 0.97 -2.74
CA ALA A 68 -12.43 1.00 -2.14
C ALA A 68 -12.78 -0.35 -1.48
N GLN A 69 -12.48 -1.47 -2.13
CA GLN A 69 -12.69 -2.79 -1.55
C GLN A 69 -11.78 -3.05 -0.34
N VAL A 70 -10.53 -2.62 -0.40
CA VAL A 70 -9.60 -2.70 0.73
C VAL A 70 -10.14 -1.92 1.92
N PHE A 71 -10.57 -0.68 1.72
CA PHE A 71 -11.13 0.15 2.79
C PHE A 71 -12.39 -0.46 3.41
N ALA A 72 -13.24 -1.07 2.59
CA ALA A 72 -14.46 -1.72 3.07
C ALA A 72 -14.19 -2.98 3.93
N LYS A 73 -13.08 -3.66 3.67
CA LYS A 73 -12.72 -4.93 4.32
C LYS A 73 -11.69 -4.79 5.44
N GLU A 74 -11.00 -3.66 5.53
CA GLU A 74 -10.06 -3.42 6.62
C GLU A 74 -10.77 -3.33 7.96
N PRO A 75 -10.26 -3.97 9.02
CA PRO A 75 -10.78 -3.79 10.35
C PRO A 75 -10.62 -2.33 10.81
N PRO A 76 -11.59 -1.78 11.57
CA PRO A 76 -11.55 -0.37 11.98
C PRO A 76 -10.34 0.00 12.85
N GLN A 77 -9.65 -0.98 13.41
CA GLN A 77 -8.54 -0.79 14.34
C GLN A 77 -7.21 -1.33 13.83
N ARG A 78 -6.94 -1.21 12.55
CA ARG A 78 -5.64 -1.61 12.03
C ARG A 78 -4.53 -0.78 12.69
N ARG A 79 -3.70 -1.44 13.48
CA ARG A 79 -2.52 -0.80 14.06
C ARG A 79 -1.48 -0.59 12.96
N ARG A 80 -1.00 0.64 12.85
CA ARG A 80 -0.01 1.01 11.86
C ARG A 80 1.35 1.14 12.51
N PHE A 81 2.04 0.03 12.57
CA PHE A 81 3.44 0.03 12.97
C PHE A 81 4.29 0.26 11.72
N ARG A 82 4.80 1.46 11.59
CA ARG A 82 5.76 1.80 10.55
C ARG A 82 7.08 2.13 11.20
N ALA A 83 8.14 1.49 10.74
CA ALA A 83 9.49 1.75 11.22
C ALA A 83 10.15 2.98 10.57
N GLY A 84 9.37 3.84 9.92
CA GLY A 84 9.85 4.94 9.10
C GLY A 84 9.88 4.55 7.63
N PHE A 85 10.61 5.30 6.82
CA PHE A 85 10.72 5.02 5.39
C PHE A 85 12.14 5.24 4.90
N LEU A 86 12.48 4.61 3.77
CA LEU A 86 13.71 4.83 3.02
C LEU A 86 13.37 5.42 1.66
N SER A 87 14.19 6.34 1.20
CA SER A 87 14.00 6.98 -0.12
C SER A 87 15.34 7.16 -0.83
N ASP A 88 15.33 6.96 -2.15
CA ASP A 88 16.45 7.30 -3.04
C ASP A 88 16.21 8.59 -3.85
N GLY A 89 15.13 9.33 -3.52
CA GLY A 89 14.70 10.54 -4.22
C GLY A 89 13.70 10.29 -5.36
N ASN A 90 13.51 9.04 -5.80
CA ASN A 90 12.53 8.65 -6.81
C ASN A 90 11.58 7.56 -6.31
N ARG A 91 12.03 6.76 -5.34
CA ARG A 91 11.26 5.71 -4.71
C ARG A 91 11.21 5.89 -3.22
N VAL A 92 10.12 5.46 -2.64
CA VAL A 92 9.96 5.35 -1.20
C VAL A 92 9.55 3.93 -0.85
N THR A 93 10.10 3.39 0.23
CA THR A 93 9.77 2.07 0.76
C THR A 93 9.68 2.10 2.26
N TRP A 94 8.77 1.31 2.82
CA TRP A 94 8.62 1.17 4.27
C TRP A 94 8.07 -0.21 4.62
N GLU A 95 8.25 -0.56 5.87
CA GLU A 95 7.79 -1.83 6.41
C GLU A 95 6.67 -1.62 7.41
N TYR A 96 5.78 -2.60 7.46
CA TYR A 96 4.83 -2.79 8.55
C TYR A 96 5.21 -4.05 9.31
N PRO A 97 6.17 -3.97 10.26
CA PRO A 97 6.58 -5.13 11.02
C PRO A 97 5.48 -5.59 11.97
N ARG A 98 5.53 -6.85 12.34
CA ARG A 98 4.66 -7.39 13.37
C ARG A 98 4.94 -6.76 14.74
N GLU A 99 3.89 -6.62 15.53
CA GLU A 99 4.04 -6.27 16.93
C GLU A 99 4.63 -7.45 17.72
N ALA A 100 5.57 -7.16 18.63
CA ALA A 100 6.30 -8.21 19.37
C ALA A 100 5.44 -8.97 20.38
N ASP A 101 4.44 -8.34 20.99
CA ASP A 101 3.67 -8.87 22.11
C ASP A 101 2.20 -9.13 21.79
N GLY A 102 1.94 -10.12 20.94
CA GLY A 102 0.60 -10.68 20.76
C GLY A 102 -0.38 -9.90 19.90
N GLY A 103 0.03 -8.82 19.27
CA GLY A 103 -0.75 -8.16 18.21
C GLY A 103 -0.59 -8.88 16.87
N GLU A 104 -1.68 -9.39 16.33
CA GLU A 104 -1.67 -9.97 14.98
C GLU A 104 -1.69 -8.85 13.95
N GLN A 105 -0.60 -8.64 13.27
CA GLN A 105 -0.46 -7.68 12.19
C GLN A 105 0.24 -8.32 11.01
N MET A 106 -0.26 -8.03 9.81
CA MET A 106 0.40 -8.41 8.59
C MET A 106 1.77 -7.71 8.49
N ASP A 107 2.80 -8.47 8.20
CA ASP A 107 4.12 -7.98 7.84
C ASP A 107 4.12 -7.67 6.34
N ILE A 108 4.25 -6.40 6.00
CA ILE A 108 4.11 -5.90 4.64
C ILE A 108 5.28 -4.97 4.34
N VAL A 109 5.78 -5.04 3.11
CA VAL A 109 6.67 -4.02 2.54
C VAL A 109 5.95 -3.36 1.38
N GLU A 110 5.97 -2.05 1.33
CA GLU A 110 5.44 -1.27 0.21
C GLU A 110 6.56 -0.49 -0.46
N VAL A 111 6.50 -0.41 -1.79
CA VAL A 111 7.42 0.35 -2.61
C VAL A 111 6.61 1.21 -3.57
N MET A 112 6.85 2.51 -3.57
CA MET A 112 6.24 3.45 -4.50
C MET A 112 7.29 4.13 -5.34
N GLU A 113 7.14 4.06 -6.65
CA GLU A 113 7.94 4.84 -7.60
C GLU A 113 7.19 6.13 -7.89
N ILE A 114 7.84 7.27 -7.63
CA ILE A 114 7.26 8.59 -7.72
C ILE A 114 7.80 9.28 -8.98
N ARG A 115 6.89 9.81 -9.81
CA ARG A 115 7.21 10.60 -10.99
C ARG A 115 6.37 11.87 -10.99
N ASP A 116 7.04 13.01 -11.14
CA ASP A 116 6.38 14.33 -11.15
C ASP A 116 5.46 14.54 -9.93
N GLY A 117 5.92 14.12 -8.75
CA GLY A 117 5.20 14.29 -7.48
C GLY A 117 4.03 13.35 -7.24
N LEU A 118 3.77 12.39 -8.13
CA LEU A 118 2.68 11.41 -8.01
C LEU A 118 3.21 9.98 -8.13
N ILE A 119 2.45 9.05 -7.57
CA ILE A 119 2.77 7.61 -7.61
C ILE A 119 2.54 7.09 -9.03
N GLN A 120 3.61 6.57 -9.65
CA GLN A 120 3.54 5.94 -10.96
C GLN A 120 3.36 4.43 -10.85
N HIS A 121 4.08 3.79 -9.95
CA HIS A 121 3.99 2.36 -9.71
C HIS A 121 4.07 2.06 -8.24
N HIS A 122 3.14 1.24 -7.75
CA HIS A 122 3.03 0.86 -6.36
C HIS A 122 3.07 -0.66 -6.25
N ARG A 123 4.03 -1.21 -5.51
CA ARG A 123 4.16 -2.64 -5.24
C ARG A 123 3.96 -2.91 -3.77
N VAL A 124 3.23 -3.99 -3.47
CA VAL A 124 3.00 -4.47 -2.10
C VAL A 124 3.51 -5.90 -2.00
N TYR A 125 4.42 -6.13 -1.08
CA TYR A 125 4.99 -7.44 -0.79
C TYR A 125 4.50 -7.94 0.56
N TRP A 126 4.11 -9.21 0.62
CA TRP A 126 3.68 -9.83 1.86
C TRP A 126 4.77 -10.74 2.40
N GLY A 127 5.03 -10.63 3.71
CA GLY A 127 5.79 -11.64 4.46
C GLY A 127 4.98 -12.91 4.68
N TRP A 128 5.63 -13.97 5.11
CA TRP A 128 4.99 -15.27 5.33
C TRP A 128 3.84 -15.22 6.35
N TYR A 129 3.96 -14.38 7.35
CA TYR A 129 2.94 -14.24 8.39
C TYR A 129 1.65 -13.61 7.84
N SER A 130 1.76 -12.66 6.93
CA SER A 130 0.62 -12.09 6.21
C SER A 130 -0.17 -13.17 5.45
N VAL A 131 0.53 -14.09 4.82
CA VAL A 131 -0.09 -15.22 4.11
C VAL A 131 -0.83 -16.12 5.10
N LYS A 132 -0.22 -16.42 6.23
CA LYS A 132 -0.85 -17.24 7.28
C LYS A 132 -2.12 -16.60 7.82
N LEU A 133 -2.08 -15.33 8.19
CA LEU A 133 -3.27 -14.61 8.67
C LEU A 133 -4.37 -14.58 7.62
N TYR A 134 -4.00 -14.38 6.40
CA TYR A 134 -4.95 -14.35 5.29
C TYR A 134 -5.65 -15.70 5.09
N GLU A 135 -4.93 -16.80 5.14
CA GLU A 135 -5.49 -18.16 5.07
C GLU A 135 -6.45 -18.44 6.22
N GLU A 136 -6.13 -17.99 7.43
CA GLU A 136 -6.99 -18.12 8.61
C GLU A 136 -8.29 -17.34 8.44
N LEU A 137 -8.22 -16.11 7.94
CA LEU A 137 -9.40 -15.29 7.65
C LEU A 137 -10.31 -15.93 6.60
N GLN A 138 -9.74 -16.54 5.57
CA GLN A 138 -10.51 -17.27 4.55
C GLN A 138 -11.20 -18.50 5.12
N ARG A 139 -10.54 -19.25 5.98
CA ARG A 139 -11.14 -20.41 6.64
C ARG A 139 -12.31 -20.01 7.52
N SER A 140 -12.17 -18.96 8.31
CA SER A 140 -13.24 -18.42 9.16
C SER A 140 -14.45 -17.97 8.35
N ALA A 141 -14.24 -17.33 7.22
CA ALA A 141 -15.32 -16.87 6.32
C ALA A 141 -16.10 -18.04 5.68
N ARG A 142 -15.44 -19.21 5.45
CA ARG A 142 -16.10 -20.41 4.91
C ARG A 142 -16.92 -21.19 5.93
N LEU A 143 -16.65 -21.00 7.22
CA LEU A 143 -17.32 -21.69 8.32
C LEU A 143 -18.45 -20.86 8.94
N GLY A 144 -18.60 -19.62 8.50
CA GLY A 144 -19.62 -18.67 8.99
C GLY A 144 -20.92 -18.68 8.18
#